data_c8fa44ce1dff11665c4919535f30adaf
#
_entry.id   c8fa44ce1dff11665c4919535f30adaf
#
_cell.length_a   1.000
_cell.length_b   1.000
_cell.length_c   1.000
_cell.angle_alpha   90.00
_cell.angle_beta   90.00
_cell.angle_gamma   90.00
#
_symmetry.space_group_name_H-M   'P 1'
#
loop_
_entity.id
_entity.type
_entity.pdbx_description
1 polymer ?
#
loop_
_entity_poly.entity_id
_entity_poly.type
_entity_poly.pdbx_seq_one_letter_code
_entity_poly.pdbx_strand_id
1 'polypeptide(L)'
;MSDLSVARGTVVSEARHPVRTRAAHNALPLAASAYFDEALFQREADTLFRHGPRYLGHELSVPQPGDYYTLPQEGDGRVLVRTPNSVELISNVCRHRQALILHGRGNTRSNIVCPLHRWTYDLTGQLIGAPHFAESPCLHLNNYKTRSWNGLVFEDNGRDIAADLAALGPRADLDFTGHVLDRVHVHECDYNWKTFIEVYLEDYHVGPFHPGLGNFVTTDDLRWEMGSNYSVQTVGVATASGEALGKPGSSVYSRWHDEVLRYQQEHHDGRPPKHGAIWLTYYPGVMVEWYPNVLVVSTLYPRGPRHTTNVVEFYYPEEIAAFEREYMDTQQAAYLETCVEDDEIAMRMDQGRAALWQRGDHESGPYQSPMEDGMEQFHSWYRGAMGDALSSGSEAPSSGAQRALNSMVVNVAP
;
A
#
# COMPACT_ATOMS: atom_id res chain seq x y z
N MET A 1 -5.38 -45.40 -49.26
CA MET A 1 -4.57 -45.79 -48.09
C MET A 1 -3.53 -44.72 -47.87
N SER A 2 -3.76 -43.79 -46.99
CA SER A 2 -2.75 -42.88 -46.44
C SER A 2 -3.34 -42.31 -45.12
N ASP A 3 -2.72 -42.77 -44.05
CA ASP A 3 -3.04 -42.43 -42.66
C ASP A 3 -2.79 -40.95 -42.40
N LEU A 4 -3.80 -40.28 -41.83
CA LEU A 4 -3.67 -38.97 -41.21
C LEU A 4 -3.58 -39.19 -39.70
N SER A 5 -2.35 -39.13 -39.17
CA SER A 5 -2.10 -39.10 -37.72
C SER A 5 -2.47 -37.74 -37.13
N VAL A 6 -3.51 -37.72 -36.32
CA VAL A 6 -3.90 -36.57 -35.50
C VAL A 6 -2.92 -36.44 -34.34
N ALA A 7 -2.15 -35.37 -34.32
CA ALA A 7 -1.31 -34.99 -33.17
C ALA A 7 -2.19 -34.63 -32.01
N ARG A 8 -2.13 -35.38 -30.91
CA ARG A 8 -2.73 -35.05 -29.62
C ARG A 8 -1.95 -33.92 -28.98
N GLY A 9 -2.56 -32.73 -28.87
CA GLY A 9 -2.05 -31.63 -28.07
C GLY A 9 -1.91 -32.05 -26.62
N THR A 10 -0.72 -31.84 -26.09
CA THR A 10 -0.40 -32.03 -24.67
C THR A 10 -1.12 -30.93 -23.89
N VAL A 11 -2.14 -31.30 -23.11
CA VAL A 11 -2.75 -30.42 -22.12
C VAL A 11 -1.71 -30.19 -21.02
N VAL A 12 -1.17 -28.98 -20.95
CA VAL A 12 -0.33 -28.55 -19.82
C VAL A 12 -1.25 -28.47 -18.61
N SER A 13 -1.07 -29.39 -17.69
CA SER A 13 -1.73 -29.40 -16.38
C SER A 13 -1.33 -28.16 -15.63
N GLU A 14 -2.28 -27.25 -15.36
CA GLU A 14 -2.10 -26.18 -14.38
C GLU A 14 -1.70 -26.82 -13.05
N ALA A 15 -0.51 -26.47 -12.56
CA ALA A 15 -0.05 -26.92 -11.25
C ALA A 15 -1.00 -26.35 -10.19
N ARG A 16 -1.85 -27.21 -9.63
CA ARG A 16 -2.64 -26.88 -8.46
C ARG A 16 -1.67 -26.70 -7.31
N HIS A 17 -1.43 -25.45 -6.89
CA HIS A 17 -0.75 -25.17 -5.63
C HIS A 17 -1.55 -25.82 -4.50
N PRO A 18 -0.88 -26.48 -3.53
CA PRO A 18 -1.59 -27.15 -2.46
C PRO A 18 -2.28 -26.11 -1.58
N VAL A 19 -3.60 -26.17 -1.52
CA VAL A 19 -4.38 -25.50 -0.47
C VAL A 19 -3.83 -26.03 0.87
N ARG A 20 -3.11 -25.20 1.61
CA ARG A 20 -2.61 -25.58 2.95
C ARG A 20 -3.82 -25.84 3.83
N THR A 21 -3.99 -27.09 4.22
CA THR A 21 -4.93 -27.49 5.26
C THR A 21 -4.60 -26.72 6.54
N ARG A 22 -5.62 -26.05 7.06
CA ARG A 22 -5.69 -25.26 8.28
C ARG A 22 -4.94 -25.95 9.44
N ALA A 23 -3.85 -25.36 9.94
CA ALA A 23 -3.46 -25.56 11.32
C ALA A 23 -4.51 -24.81 12.17
N ALA A 24 -5.05 -25.43 13.20
CA ALA A 24 -5.99 -24.79 14.10
C ALA A 24 -5.26 -23.62 14.80
N HIS A 25 -5.45 -22.41 14.30
CA HIS A 25 -4.93 -21.21 14.93
C HIS A 25 -5.95 -20.76 15.99
N ASN A 26 -5.63 -20.97 17.26
CA ASN A 26 -6.34 -20.40 18.41
C ASN A 26 -5.76 -19.01 18.74
N ALA A 27 -5.33 -18.24 17.74
CA ALA A 27 -4.84 -16.89 17.96
C ALA A 27 -6.03 -15.97 18.28
N LEU A 28 -5.96 -15.23 19.38
CA LEU A 28 -6.92 -14.16 19.69
C LEU A 28 -6.52 -12.87 18.96
N PRO A 29 -7.45 -11.95 18.65
CA PRO A 29 -7.13 -10.62 18.21
C PRO A 29 -6.16 -9.89 19.14
N LEU A 30 -5.54 -8.80 18.66
CA LEU A 30 -4.64 -8.00 19.49
C LEU A 30 -5.42 -7.31 20.61
N ALA A 31 -4.79 -7.17 21.79
CA ALA A 31 -5.38 -6.44 22.91
C ALA A 31 -5.56 -4.96 22.55
N ALA A 32 -6.60 -4.31 23.11
CA ALA A 32 -6.88 -2.89 22.86
C ALA A 32 -5.68 -1.98 23.17
N SER A 33 -4.85 -2.31 24.18
CA SER A 33 -3.61 -1.60 24.49
C SER A 33 -2.63 -1.53 23.31
N ALA A 34 -2.62 -2.53 22.45
CA ALA A 34 -1.72 -2.57 21.28
C ALA A 34 -1.94 -1.41 20.30
N TYR A 35 -3.09 -0.76 20.33
CA TYR A 35 -3.43 0.35 19.42
C TYR A 35 -3.16 1.74 20.00
N PHE A 36 -2.94 1.86 21.32
CA PHE A 36 -2.86 3.15 22.00
C PHE A 36 -1.62 3.36 22.85
N ASP A 37 -0.86 2.30 23.15
CA ASP A 37 0.36 2.40 23.95
C ASP A 37 1.48 3.08 23.15
N GLU A 38 1.89 4.27 23.59
CA GLU A 38 2.94 5.07 22.95
C GLU A 38 4.30 4.35 22.95
N ALA A 39 4.64 3.67 24.05
CA ALA A 39 5.92 2.97 24.13
C ALA A 39 5.96 1.75 23.18
N LEU A 40 4.84 1.05 23.01
CA LEU A 40 4.69 -0.01 22.02
C LEU A 40 4.79 0.56 20.61
N PHE A 41 4.12 1.68 20.33
CA PHE A 41 4.20 2.36 19.03
C PHE A 41 5.65 2.72 18.65
N GLN A 42 6.42 3.26 19.58
CA GLN A 42 7.84 3.59 19.33
C GLN A 42 8.66 2.33 19.01
N ARG A 43 8.38 1.21 19.66
CA ARG A 43 9.02 -0.09 19.35
C ARG A 43 8.59 -0.61 17.98
N GLU A 44 7.30 -0.48 17.61
CA GLU A 44 6.79 -0.80 16.26
C GLU A 44 7.50 0.01 15.19
N ALA A 45 7.58 1.33 15.40
CA ALA A 45 8.24 2.25 14.47
C ALA A 45 9.71 1.87 14.24
N ASP A 46 10.40 1.45 15.29
CA ASP A 46 11.79 0.99 15.20
C ASP A 46 11.90 -0.40 14.56
N THR A 47 11.18 -1.39 15.08
CA THR A 47 11.32 -2.79 14.69
C THR A 47 10.71 -3.09 13.33
N LEU A 48 9.47 -2.63 13.09
CA LEU A 48 8.69 -3.01 11.92
C LEU A 48 8.87 -2.05 10.74
N PHE A 49 9.00 -0.74 11.01
CA PHE A 49 9.07 0.26 9.93
C PHE A 49 10.50 0.70 9.62
N ARG A 50 11.35 0.97 10.62
CA ARG A 50 12.74 1.36 10.37
C ARG A 50 13.58 0.21 9.81
N HIS A 51 13.40 -1.00 10.35
CA HIS A 51 14.12 -2.21 9.93
C HIS A 51 13.30 -3.12 9.01
N GLY A 52 12.05 -2.75 8.73
CA GLY A 52 11.16 -3.43 7.78
C GLY A 52 11.38 -3.02 6.33
N PRO A 53 10.47 -3.42 5.43
CA PRO A 53 10.49 -2.98 4.04
C PRO A 53 10.12 -1.49 3.96
N ARG A 54 11.08 -0.66 3.63
CA ARG A 54 10.90 0.78 3.46
C ARG A 54 10.71 1.12 1.99
N TYR A 55 9.49 1.02 1.51
CA TYR A 55 9.12 1.41 0.16
C TYR A 55 9.24 2.93 -0.02
N LEU A 56 9.73 3.36 -1.18
CA LEU A 56 10.02 4.76 -1.49
C LEU A 56 9.20 5.26 -2.68
N GLY A 57 8.83 4.37 -3.59
CA GLY A 57 8.13 4.64 -4.83
C GLY A 57 8.50 3.59 -5.87
N HIS A 58 7.81 3.58 -7.01
CA HIS A 58 8.10 2.67 -8.10
C HIS A 58 9.07 3.31 -9.12
N GLU A 59 9.87 2.52 -9.82
CA GLU A 59 10.76 3.01 -10.89
C GLU A 59 10.02 3.79 -11.98
N LEU A 60 8.75 3.49 -12.21
CA LEU A 60 7.87 4.21 -13.13
C LEU A 60 7.51 5.63 -12.66
N SER A 61 7.81 6.01 -11.42
CA SER A 61 7.68 7.40 -10.98
C SER A 61 8.75 8.31 -11.60
N VAL A 62 9.83 7.70 -12.06
CA VAL A 62 10.99 8.38 -12.69
C VAL A 62 11.45 7.59 -13.95
N PRO A 63 10.63 7.50 -15.02
CA PRO A 63 10.89 6.59 -16.15
C PRO A 63 12.09 7.01 -17.03
N GLN A 64 12.41 8.31 -17.14
CA GLN A 64 13.42 8.83 -18.04
C GLN A 64 14.59 9.50 -17.31
N PRO A 65 15.82 9.45 -17.84
CA PRO A 65 16.96 10.18 -17.25
C PRO A 65 16.63 11.64 -17.01
N GLY A 66 16.93 12.12 -15.79
CA GLY A 66 16.60 13.46 -15.31
C GLY A 66 15.23 13.56 -14.65
N ASP A 67 14.37 12.52 -14.74
CA ASP A 67 13.13 12.50 -13.98
C ASP A 67 13.42 12.45 -12.49
N TYR A 68 12.53 13.10 -11.73
CA TYR A 68 12.58 13.10 -10.28
C TYR A 68 11.17 12.95 -9.67
N TYR A 69 11.14 12.36 -8.48
CA TYR A 69 9.94 12.22 -7.63
C TYR A 69 10.34 12.48 -6.18
N THR A 70 9.84 13.59 -5.59
CA THR A 70 10.06 13.88 -4.17
C THR A 70 9.14 13.01 -3.31
N LEU A 71 9.60 12.64 -2.11
CA LEU A 71 8.86 11.74 -1.22
C LEU A 71 7.89 12.55 -0.34
N PRO A 72 6.59 12.63 -0.66
CA PRO A 72 5.63 13.45 0.07
C PRO A 72 5.48 13.01 1.53
N GLN A 73 5.58 11.70 1.80
CA GLN A 73 5.55 11.13 3.14
C GLN A 73 6.71 11.59 4.03
N GLU A 74 7.75 12.20 3.47
CA GLU A 74 8.92 12.75 4.17
C GLU A 74 8.99 14.29 4.07
N GLY A 75 7.90 14.95 3.72
CA GLY A 75 7.86 16.39 3.51
C GLY A 75 8.82 16.86 2.42
N ASP A 76 8.96 16.06 1.35
CA ASP A 76 9.88 16.28 0.23
C ASP A 76 11.38 16.29 0.62
N GLY A 77 11.73 15.79 1.82
CA GLY A 77 13.11 15.84 2.32
C GLY A 77 14.11 14.99 1.53
N ARG A 78 13.64 13.95 0.84
CA ARG A 78 14.41 13.12 -0.10
C ARG A 78 13.71 13.03 -1.44
N VAL A 79 14.45 12.61 -2.46
CA VAL A 79 13.97 12.55 -3.85
C VAL A 79 14.57 11.33 -4.56
N LEU A 80 13.73 10.61 -5.29
CA LEU A 80 14.17 9.64 -6.30
C LEU A 80 14.53 10.38 -7.57
N VAL A 81 15.69 10.05 -8.16
CA VAL A 81 16.19 10.67 -9.40
C VAL A 81 16.64 9.57 -10.35
N ARG A 82 16.16 9.59 -11.58
CA ARG A 82 16.64 8.68 -12.64
C ARG A 82 17.94 9.21 -13.24
N THR A 83 18.99 8.44 -13.12
CA THR A 83 20.21 8.61 -13.92
C THR A 83 20.11 7.76 -15.19
N PRO A 84 21.06 7.85 -16.14
CA PRO A 84 21.09 6.94 -17.29
C PRO A 84 21.18 5.44 -16.92
N ASN A 85 21.67 5.12 -15.72
CA ASN A 85 22.01 3.75 -15.34
C ASN A 85 21.23 3.21 -14.11
N SER A 86 20.61 4.09 -13.32
CA SER A 86 20.03 3.73 -12.01
C SER A 86 18.95 4.70 -11.58
N VAL A 87 18.22 4.32 -10.51
CA VAL A 87 17.42 5.24 -9.69
C VAL A 87 18.20 5.52 -8.42
N GLU A 88 18.49 6.79 -8.18
CA GLU A 88 19.20 7.27 -6.99
C GLU A 88 18.20 7.82 -5.98
N LEU A 89 18.42 7.56 -4.70
CA LEU A 89 17.75 8.24 -3.60
C LEU A 89 18.70 9.26 -3.00
N ILE A 90 18.41 10.54 -3.16
CA ILE A 90 19.28 11.60 -2.65
C ILE A 90 18.53 12.56 -1.72
N SER A 91 19.28 13.27 -0.88
CA SER A 91 18.73 14.35 -0.07
C SER A 91 18.25 15.49 -0.99
N ASN A 92 17.02 15.93 -0.80
CA ASN A 92 16.44 17.07 -1.50
C ASN A 92 16.71 18.41 -0.78
N VAL A 93 17.63 18.42 0.19
CA VAL A 93 17.95 19.57 1.02
C VAL A 93 19.32 20.11 0.64
N CYS A 94 19.36 21.35 0.11
CA CYS A 94 20.57 22.00 -0.33
C CYS A 94 21.59 22.15 0.81
N ARG A 95 22.84 21.75 0.56
CA ARG A 95 23.92 21.78 1.57
C ARG A 95 24.36 23.19 1.97
N HIS A 96 23.93 24.24 1.21
CA HIS A 96 24.32 25.63 1.51
C HIS A 96 23.47 26.22 2.65
N ARG A 97 22.15 26.34 2.48
CA ARG A 97 21.23 26.98 3.44
C ARG A 97 19.94 26.16 3.66
N GLN A 98 19.99 24.86 3.40
CA GLN A 98 18.94 23.89 3.76
C GLN A 98 17.57 24.16 3.10
N ALA A 99 17.56 24.83 1.93
CA ALA A 99 16.36 24.96 1.13
C ALA A 99 16.02 23.62 0.47
N LEU A 100 14.74 23.27 0.37
CA LEU A 100 14.25 22.22 -0.52
C LEU A 100 14.58 22.62 -1.97
N ILE A 101 15.03 21.65 -2.78
CA ILE A 101 15.52 21.92 -4.13
C ILE A 101 14.43 21.64 -5.16
N LEU A 102 13.75 20.51 -5.05
CA LEU A 102 12.73 20.00 -5.96
C LEU A 102 11.41 19.81 -5.25
N HIS A 103 10.28 19.81 -5.99
CA HIS A 103 8.94 19.55 -5.48
C HIS A 103 8.18 18.66 -6.43
N GLY A 104 7.43 17.70 -5.89
CA GLY A 104 6.56 16.81 -6.64
C GLY A 104 7.29 15.94 -7.64
N ARG A 105 6.79 15.88 -8.87
CA ARG A 105 7.39 15.14 -10.00
C ARG A 105 7.77 16.07 -11.13
N GLY A 106 8.84 15.74 -11.84
CA GLY A 106 9.24 16.48 -13.02
C GLY A 106 10.53 15.96 -13.62
N ASN A 107 11.10 16.71 -14.56
CA ASN A 107 12.37 16.38 -15.19
C ASN A 107 13.34 17.58 -15.07
N THR A 108 14.48 17.36 -14.43
CA THR A 108 15.53 18.35 -14.22
C THR A 108 16.58 18.33 -15.34
N ARG A 109 16.42 17.47 -16.35
CA ARG A 109 17.37 17.19 -17.43
C ARG A 109 18.66 16.57 -16.89
N SER A 110 19.76 17.31 -16.89
CA SER A 110 21.09 16.80 -16.51
C SER A 110 21.57 17.24 -15.14
N ASN A 111 20.96 18.27 -14.55
CA ASN A 111 21.46 18.89 -13.32
C ASN A 111 20.32 19.31 -12.39
N ILE A 112 20.57 19.15 -11.10
CA ILE A 112 19.69 19.61 -10.03
C ILE A 112 20.19 20.97 -9.56
N VAL A 113 19.37 22.01 -9.67
CA VAL A 113 19.79 23.39 -9.39
C VAL A 113 18.96 23.98 -8.25
N CYS A 114 19.63 24.31 -7.15
CA CYS A 114 18.98 24.95 -6.00
C CYS A 114 18.37 26.30 -6.40
N PRO A 115 17.09 26.55 -6.10
CA PRO A 115 16.43 27.80 -6.51
C PRO A 115 16.99 29.04 -5.79
N LEU A 116 17.58 28.87 -4.59
CA LEU A 116 18.00 30.00 -3.74
C LEU A 116 19.30 30.67 -4.22
N HIS A 117 20.41 29.92 -4.32
CA HIS A 117 21.73 30.49 -4.69
C HIS A 117 22.36 29.74 -5.86
N ARG A 118 21.58 28.95 -6.62
CA ARG A 118 22.03 28.27 -7.85
C ARG A 118 23.17 27.27 -7.62
N TRP A 119 23.32 26.74 -6.39
CA TRP A 119 24.19 25.58 -6.22
C TRP A 119 23.66 24.44 -7.10
N THR A 120 24.58 23.89 -7.88
CA THR A 120 24.22 22.90 -8.92
C THR A 120 24.86 21.58 -8.60
N TYR A 121 24.03 20.53 -8.63
CA TYR A 121 24.41 19.14 -8.40
C TYR A 121 24.14 18.34 -9.68
N ASP A 122 24.90 17.27 -9.89
CA ASP A 122 24.54 16.26 -10.88
C ASP A 122 23.39 15.36 -10.38
N LEU A 123 22.95 14.41 -11.23
CA LEU A 123 21.84 13.52 -10.90
C LEU A 123 22.16 12.49 -9.78
N THR A 124 23.45 12.39 -9.38
CA THR A 124 23.87 11.52 -8.24
C THR A 124 24.04 12.32 -6.94
N GLY A 125 23.80 13.64 -7.00
CA GLY A 125 23.94 14.53 -5.84
C GLY A 125 25.34 15.12 -5.67
N GLN A 126 26.28 14.93 -6.61
CA GLN A 126 27.62 15.55 -6.54
C GLN A 126 27.52 17.05 -6.82
N LEU A 127 28.12 17.88 -5.98
CA LEU A 127 28.19 19.31 -6.20
C LEU A 127 29.13 19.59 -7.38
N ILE A 128 28.64 20.21 -8.45
CA ILE A 128 29.35 20.55 -9.66
C ILE A 128 29.47 22.07 -9.89
N GLY A 129 28.73 22.87 -9.12
CA GLY A 129 28.83 24.34 -9.21
C GLY A 129 28.34 25.04 -7.95
N ALA A 130 29.15 26.00 -7.46
CA ALA A 130 28.81 26.86 -6.33
C ALA A 130 29.18 28.29 -6.68
N PRO A 131 28.25 29.12 -7.23
CA PRO A 131 28.53 30.48 -7.66
C PRO A 131 29.14 31.33 -6.54
N HIS A 132 30.10 32.16 -6.89
CA HIS A 132 30.85 33.10 -6.01
C HIS A 132 31.77 32.42 -4.97
N PHE A 133 31.94 31.11 -4.98
CA PHE A 133 32.99 30.46 -4.23
C PHE A 133 34.26 30.35 -5.07
N ALA A 134 35.40 30.79 -4.52
CA ALA A 134 36.69 30.74 -5.22
C ALA A 134 37.15 29.27 -5.43
N GLU A 135 36.83 28.43 -4.49
CA GLU A 135 37.07 26.98 -4.54
C GLU A 135 35.76 26.22 -4.27
N SER A 136 35.64 25.01 -4.84
CA SER A 136 34.47 24.16 -4.57
C SER A 136 34.43 23.78 -3.10
N PRO A 137 33.29 24.02 -2.40
CA PRO A 137 33.15 23.61 -1.01
C PRO A 137 33.06 22.09 -0.85
N CYS A 138 32.97 21.30 -1.92
CA CYS A 138 32.87 19.84 -1.93
C CYS A 138 31.74 19.29 -1.03
N LEU A 139 30.62 20.00 -0.94
CA LEU A 139 29.46 19.66 -0.14
C LEU A 139 28.38 18.98 -1.01
N HIS A 140 28.49 17.67 -1.18
CA HIS A 140 27.56 16.86 -1.95
C HIS A 140 26.25 16.62 -1.20
N LEU A 141 25.15 16.36 -1.90
CA LEU A 141 23.92 15.83 -1.31
C LEU A 141 24.18 14.40 -0.82
N ASN A 142 23.57 14.02 0.29
CA ASN A 142 23.66 12.63 0.73
C ASN A 142 22.94 11.74 -0.29
N ASN A 143 23.57 10.62 -0.61
CA ASN A 143 23.00 9.56 -1.43
C ASN A 143 22.76 8.34 -0.54
N TYR A 144 21.59 7.71 -0.66
CA TYR A 144 21.15 6.59 0.13
C TYR A 144 21.02 5.36 -0.76
N LYS A 145 21.44 4.22 -0.27
CA LYS A 145 21.35 2.97 -1.03
C LYS A 145 19.91 2.51 -1.18
N THR A 146 19.58 2.01 -2.36
CA THR A 146 18.27 1.44 -2.68
C THR A 146 18.40 0.02 -3.18
N ARG A 147 17.29 -0.73 -3.09
CA ARG A 147 17.07 -2.03 -3.72
C ARG A 147 15.77 -1.99 -4.50
N SER A 148 15.71 -2.65 -5.64
CA SER A 148 14.49 -2.78 -6.43
C SER A 148 14.03 -4.23 -6.44
N TRP A 149 12.70 -4.42 -6.34
CA TRP A 149 12.03 -5.69 -6.55
C TRP A 149 10.79 -5.44 -7.41
N ASN A 150 10.73 -6.03 -8.59
CA ASN A 150 9.63 -5.84 -9.57
C ASN A 150 9.30 -4.34 -9.82
N GLY A 151 10.33 -3.50 -9.91
CA GLY A 151 10.19 -2.05 -10.08
C GLY A 151 9.86 -1.26 -8.80
N LEU A 152 9.44 -1.92 -7.72
CA LEU A 152 9.27 -1.29 -6.42
C LEU A 152 10.63 -0.99 -5.80
N VAL A 153 10.89 0.29 -5.49
CA VAL A 153 12.14 0.76 -4.93
C VAL A 153 12.05 0.84 -3.41
N PHE A 154 12.96 0.17 -2.73
CA PHE A 154 13.07 0.15 -1.27
C PHE A 154 14.39 0.76 -0.82
N GLU A 155 14.42 1.37 0.36
CA GLU A 155 15.68 1.76 1.01
C GLU A 155 16.45 0.50 1.44
N ASP A 156 17.75 0.46 1.12
CA ASP A 156 18.63 -0.67 1.51
C ASP A 156 19.04 -0.53 2.98
N ASN A 157 18.21 -1.03 3.86
CA ASN A 157 18.47 -1.12 5.30
C ASN A 157 19.00 -2.49 5.75
N GLY A 158 19.42 -3.34 4.80
CA GLY A 158 19.91 -4.69 5.02
C GLY A 158 18.85 -5.79 4.93
N ARG A 159 17.56 -5.45 4.76
CA ARG A 159 16.49 -6.44 4.56
C ARG A 159 16.54 -7.00 3.13
N ASP A 160 16.42 -8.31 3.00
CA ASP A 160 16.37 -9.00 1.71
C ASP A 160 14.92 -9.15 1.23
N ILE A 161 14.44 -8.12 0.50
CA ILE A 161 13.07 -8.08 -0.05
C ILE A 161 12.80 -9.27 -0.99
N ALA A 162 13.80 -9.66 -1.80
CA ALA A 162 13.65 -10.77 -2.73
C ALA A 162 13.49 -12.10 -1.99
N ALA A 163 14.22 -12.30 -0.89
CA ALA A 163 14.07 -13.49 -0.05
C ALA A 163 12.71 -13.51 0.67
N ASP A 164 12.23 -12.37 1.18
CA ASP A 164 10.92 -12.27 1.84
C ASP A 164 9.77 -12.66 0.90
N LEU A 165 9.86 -12.29 -0.38
CA LEU A 165 8.82 -12.49 -1.40
C LEU A 165 9.11 -13.69 -2.34
N ALA A 166 10.18 -14.46 -2.08
CA ALA A 166 10.60 -15.56 -2.96
C ALA A 166 9.49 -16.61 -3.19
N ALA A 167 8.71 -16.91 -2.16
CA ALA A 167 7.62 -17.89 -2.24
C ALA A 167 6.42 -17.40 -3.06
N LEU A 168 6.28 -16.08 -3.30
CA LEU A 168 5.24 -15.51 -4.15
C LEU A 168 5.42 -15.94 -5.61
N GLY A 169 6.67 -16.14 -6.05
CA GLY A 169 6.99 -16.46 -7.44
C GLY A 169 6.63 -15.34 -8.43
N PRO A 170 6.78 -15.59 -9.74
CA PRO A 170 6.36 -14.66 -10.78
C PRO A 170 4.82 -14.53 -10.81
N ARG A 171 4.32 -13.30 -10.83
CA ARG A 171 2.88 -13.01 -10.92
C ARG A 171 2.61 -12.04 -12.06
N ALA A 172 1.97 -12.53 -13.12
CA ALA A 172 1.63 -11.72 -14.29
C ALA A 172 0.57 -10.65 -13.95
N ASP A 173 -0.28 -10.89 -12.96
CA ASP A 173 -1.29 -9.99 -12.45
C ASP A 173 -0.71 -8.81 -11.64
N LEU A 174 0.56 -8.92 -11.17
CA LEU A 174 1.27 -7.87 -10.45
C LEU A 174 2.51 -7.36 -11.23
N ASP A 175 2.51 -7.51 -12.56
CA ASP A 175 3.59 -7.05 -13.44
C ASP A 175 3.30 -5.63 -13.94
N PHE A 176 4.16 -4.68 -13.59
CA PHE A 176 4.08 -3.28 -13.99
C PHE A 176 4.63 -2.98 -15.38
N THR A 177 5.08 -3.99 -16.13
CA THR A 177 5.60 -3.80 -17.49
C THR A 177 4.54 -3.16 -18.38
N GLY A 178 4.90 -2.08 -19.08
CA GLY A 178 3.99 -1.32 -19.94
C GLY A 178 2.98 -0.45 -19.21
N HIS A 179 3.16 -0.20 -17.92
CA HIS A 179 2.35 0.73 -17.15
C HIS A 179 3.03 2.09 -16.99
N VAL A 180 2.23 3.12 -16.71
CA VAL A 180 2.67 4.47 -16.36
C VAL A 180 2.00 4.93 -15.08
N LEU A 181 2.72 5.72 -14.28
CA LEU A 181 2.18 6.36 -13.09
C LEU A 181 1.32 7.57 -13.49
N ASP A 182 0.01 7.49 -13.23
CA ASP A 182 -0.92 8.61 -13.46
C ASP A 182 -0.97 9.56 -12.26
N ARG A 183 -1.31 9.03 -11.09
CA ARG A 183 -1.59 9.85 -9.90
C ARG A 183 -0.95 9.27 -8.64
N VAL A 184 -0.54 10.19 -7.76
CA VAL A 184 -0.23 9.90 -6.35
C VAL A 184 -1.23 10.64 -5.48
N HIS A 185 -1.86 9.92 -4.57
CA HIS A 185 -2.79 10.47 -3.59
C HIS A 185 -2.23 10.24 -2.19
N VAL A 186 -2.25 11.28 -1.35
CA VAL A 186 -1.85 11.18 0.06
C VAL A 186 -3.12 11.25 0.89
N HIS A 187 -3.36 10.21 1.67
CA HIS A 187 -4.54 10.04 2.50
C HIS A 187 -4.13 9.99 3.97
N GLU A 188 -4.67 10.90 4.77
CA GLU A 188 -4.41 10.97 6.21
C GLU A 188 -5.50 10.22 6.97
N CYS A 189 -5.11 9.22 7.76
CA CYS A 189 -5.98 8.33 8.50
C CYS A 189 -5.87 8.64 9.99
N ASP A 190 -6.97 9.08 10.63
CA ASP A 190 -7.01 9.43 12.04
C ASP A 190 -7.24 8.20 12.96
N TYR A 191 -6.53 7.10 12.64
CA TYR A 191 -6.57 5.83 13.37
C TYR A 191 -5.24 5.09 13.27
N ASN A 192 -5.14 3.99 14.02
CA ASN A 192 -3.93 3.18 14.10
C ASN A 192 -3.65 2.43 12.79
N TRP A 193 -2.38 2.30 12.41
CA TRP A 193 -1.96 1.60 11.20
C TRP A 193 -2.39 0.12 11.19
N LYS A 194 -2.47 -0.53 12.37
CA LYS A 194 -2.96 -1.92 12.47
C LYS A 194 -4.46 -2.00 12.17
N THR A 195 -5.23 -0.99 12.58
CA THR A 195 -6.65 -0.89 12.25
C THR A 195 -6.86 -0.77 10.75
N PHE A 196 -6.02 0.02 10.05
CA PHE A 196 -6.02 0.07 8.60
C PHE A 196 -5.80 -1.34 7.99
N ILE A 197 -4.73 -2.03 8.40
CA ILE A 197 -4.39 -3.37 7.88
C ILE A 197 -5.48 -4.39 8.20
N GLU A 198 -6.12 -4.30 9.35
CA GLU A 198 -7.21 -5.20 9.73
C GLU A 198 -8.43 -5.03 8.84
N VAL A 199 -8.87 -3.78 8.61
CA VAL A 199 -9.97 -3.48 7.68
C VAL A 199 -9.61 -3.93 6.27
N TYR A 200 -8.37 -3.72 5.83
CA TYR A 200 -7.89 -4.10 4.51
C TYR A 200 -7.79 -5.63 4.29
N LEU A 201 -7.56 -6.42 5.35
CA LEU A 201 -7.33 -7.87 5.27
C LEU A 201 -8.56 -8.72 5.64
N GLU A 202 -9.76 -8.14 5.56
CA GLU A 202 -10.98 -8.89 5.82
C GLU A 202 -12.10 -8.49 4.86
N ASP A 203 -12.90 -9.47 4.42
CA ASP A 203 -14.01 -9.25 3.48
C ASP A 203 -15.38 -9.31 4.16
N TYR A 204 -15.41 -9.54 5.48
CA TYR A 204 -16.68 -9.77 6.18
C TYR A 204 -17.57 -8.53 6.22
N HIS A 205 -16.93 -7.33 6.23
CA HIS A 205 -17.64 -6.05 6.15
C HIS A 205 -17.97 -5.60 4.72
N VAL A 206 -17.29 -6.14 3.68
CA VAL A 206 -17.41 -5.65 2.29
C VAL A 206 -18.87 -5.66 1.81
N GLY A 207 -19.57 -6.78 1.98
CA GLY A 207 -20.97 -6.89 1.56
C GLY A 207 -21.92 -5.92 2.26
N PRO A 208 -21.96 -5.86 3.60
CA PRO A 208 -22.89 -4.99 4.33
C PRO A 208 -22.50 -3.51 4.34
N PHE A 209 -21.22 -3.15 4.14
CA PHE A 209 -20.75 -1.79 4.34
C PHE A 209 -20.39 -1.04 3.06
N HIS A 210 -19.87 -1.72 2.03
CA HIS A 210 -19.49 -1.12 0.75
C HIS A 210 -20.56 -1.35 -0.32
N PRO A 211 -21.53 -0.46 -0.49
CA PRO A 211 -22.59 -0.64 -1.49
C PRO A 211 -22.08 -0.63 -2.93
N GLY A 212 -20.91 0.00 -3.17
CA GLY A 212 -20.24 0.00 -4.46
C GLY A 212 -19.39 -1.25 -4.68
N LEU A 213 -18.32 -1.39 -3.89
CA LEU A 213 -17.38 -2.52 -3.98
C LEU A 213 -18.06 -3.87 -3.77
N GLY A 214 -18.94 -4.00 -2.78
CA GLY A 214 -19.64 -5.25 -2.46
C GLY A 214 -20.60 -5.74 -3.56
N ASN A 215 -20.92 -4.91 -4.54
CA ASN A 215 -21.64 -5.31 -5.75
C ASN A 215 -20.72 -5.53 -6.97
N PHE A 216 -19.43 -5.24 -6.83
CA PHE A 216 -18.43 -5.47 -7.88
C PHE A 216 -17.63 -6.75 -7.62
N VAL A 217 -17.24 -7.02 -6.40
CA VAL A 217 -16.50 -8.23 -6.00
C VAL A 217 -17.42 -9.25 -5.33
N THR A 218 -17.01 -10.52 -5.34
CA THR A 218 -17.70 -11.60 -4.59
C THR A 218 -16.69 -12.41 -3.80
N THR A 219 -17.06 -12.75 -2.57
CA THR A 219 -16.29 -13.65 -1.70
C THR A 219 -16.53 -15.14 -2.00
N ASP A 220 -17.43 -15.48 -2.94
CA ASP A 220 -17.64 -16.88 -3.35
C ASP A 220 -16.38 -17.52 -3.92
N ASP A 221 -15.51 -16.70 -4.55
CA ASP A 221 -14.21 -17.10 -5.10
C ASP A 221 -13.01 -16.62 -4.25
N LEU A 222 -13.24 -16.28 -2.98
CA LEU A 222 -12.17 -15.84 -2.08
C LEU A 222 -11.08 -16.89 -1.94
N ARG A 223 -9.84 -16.48 -2.16
CA ARG A 223 -8.64 -17.32 -2.04
C ARG A 223 -7.53 -16.55 -1.33
N TRP A 224 -6.86 -17.24 -0.43
CA TRP A 224 -5.70 -16.74 0.28
C TRP A 224 -4.44 -17.52 -0.08
N GLU A 225 -3.35 -16.77 -0.36
CA GLU A 225 -1.99 -17.28 -0.41
C GLU A 225 -1.20 -16.63 0.73
N MET A 226 -0.71 -17.45 1.68
CA MET A 226 -0.04 -16.95 2.88
C MET A 226 1.45 -17.23 2.82
N GLY A 227 2.28 -16.18 2.87
CA GLY A 227 3.73 -16.26 3.07
C GLY A 227 4.13 -15.92 4.50
N SER A 228 5.43 -15.99 4.80
CA SER A 228 5.96 -15.62 6.11
C SER A 228 5.85 -14.12 6.40
N ASN A 229 5.97 -13.28 5.37
CA ASN A 229 5.99 -11.82 5.47
C ASN A 229 4.93 -11.14 4.60
N TYR A 230 4.03 -11.91 3.99
CA TYR A 230 3.00 -11.38 3.11
C TYR A 230 1.75 -12.27 3.09
N SER A 231 0.67 -11.71 2.60
CA SER A 231 -0.52 -12.44 2.16
C SER A 231 -0.98 -11.93 0.79
N VAL A 232 -1.61 -12.80 0.01
CA VAL A 232 -2.31 -12.42 -1.22
C VAL A 232 -3.74 -12.87 -1.09
N GLN A 233 -4.64 -11.94 -1.28
CA GLN A 233 -6.08 -12.15 -1.34
C GLN A 233 -6.54 -12.03 -2.78
N THR A 234 -7.39 -12.93 -3.25
CA THR A 234 -8.02 -12.89 -4.56
C THR A 234 -9.50 -13.06 -4.40
N VAL A 235 -10.29 -12.16 -4.98
CA VAL A 235 -11.75 -12.20 -4.98
C VAL A 235 -12.30 -12.26 -6.40
N GLY A 236 -13.48 -12.86 -6.55
CA GLY A 236 -14.17 -12.98 -7.82
C GLY A 236 -14.87 -11.68 -8.24
N VAL A 237 -15.34 -11.65 -9.48
CA VAL A 237 -16.26 -10.61 -9.98
C VAL A 237 -17.70 -10.99 -9.60
N ALA A 238 -18.43 -10.08 -8.96
CA ALA A 238 -19.83 -10.27 -8.69
C ALA A 238 -20.62 -10.25 -10.00
N THR A 239 -20.97 -11.42 -10.52
CA THR A 239 -21.92 -11.57 -11.61
C THR A 239 -23.25 -12.01 -11.00
N ALA A 240 -24.26 -11.17 -11.02
CA ALA A 240 -25.59 -11.65 -10.78
C ALA A 240 -25.90 -12.73 -11.81
N SER A 241 -26.39 -13.89 -11.39
CA SER A 241 -26.65 -15.12 -12.13
C SER A 241 -27.13 -14.86 -13.58
N GLY A 242 -26.18 -14.72 -14.54
CA GLY A 242 -26.46 -14.54 -15.97
C GLY A 242 -26.84 -13.12 -16.42
N GLU A 243 -26.89 -12.14 -15.55
CA GLU A 243 -27.06 -10.72 -15.88
C GLU A 243 -25.74 -9.97 -15.65
N ALA A 244 -25.51 -8.91 -16.42
CA ALA A 244 -24.37 -8.01 -16.22
C ALA A 244 -24.24 -7.58 -14.76
N LEU A 245 -22.98 -7.37 -14.30
CA LEU A 245 -22.59 -6.83 -12.99
C LEU A 245 -23.75 -6.10 -12.29
N GLY A 246 -24.14 -6.56 -11.10
CA GLY A 246 -25.26 -6.03 -10.34
C GLY A 246 -25.20 -4.49 -10.26
N LYS A 247 -26.34 -3.83 -10.17
CA LYS A 247 -26.37 -2.37 -10.04
C LYS A 247 -25.74 -1.99 -8.70
N PRO A 248 -24.57 -1.35 -8.68
CA PRO A 248 -23.97 -0.90 -7.44
C PRO A 248 -24.86 0.10 -6.72
N GLY A 249 -24.85 0.08 -5.40
CA GLY A 249 -25.61 1.02 -4.57
C GLY A 249 -25.06 2.44 -4.57
N SER A 250 -23.92 2.67 -5.23
CA SER A 250 -23.23 3.95 -5.38
C SER A 250 -23.25 4.42 -6.83
N SER A 251 -23.49 5.73 -7.04
CA SER A 251 -23.41 6.35 -8.37
C SER A 251 -21.98 6.44 -8.90
N VAL A 252 -20.98 6.47 -8.02
CA VAL A 252 -19.56 6.51 -8.37
C VAL A 252 -19.15 5.16 -8.94
N TYR A 253 -19.43 4.08 -8.21
CA TYR A 253 -19.19 2.72 -8.69
C TYR A 253 -20.00 2.37 -9.94
N SER A 254 -21.24 2.89 -10.10
CA SER A 254 -22.02 2.67 -11.31
C SER A 254 -21.30 3.15 -12.57
N ARG A 255 -20.68 4.33 -12.50
CA ARG A 255 -19.91 4.88 -13.63
C ARG A 255 -18.67 4.04 -13.95
N TRP A 256 -17.93 3.61 -12.93
CA TRP A 256 -16.79 2.72 -13.14
C TRP A 256 -17.21 1.37 -13.71
N HIS A 257 -18.30 0.77 -13.21
CA HIS A 257 -18.86 -0.47 -13.79
C HIS A 257 -19.23 -0.32 -15.27
N ASP A 258 -19.89 0.80 -15.63
CA ASP A 258 -20.24 1.08 -17.03
C ASP A 258 -18.97 1.15 -17.89
N GLU A 259 -17.91 1.79 -17.42
CA GLU A 259 -16.62 1.86 -18.10
C GLU A 259 -15.94 0.49 -18.21
N VAL A 260 -15.94 -0.32 -17.16
CA VAL A 260 -15.43 -1.69 -17.21
C VAL A 260 -16.19 -2.52 -18.25
N LEU A 261 -17.52 -2.46 -18.26
CA LEU A 261 -18.35 -3.18 -19.23
C LEU A 261 -18.09 -2.71 -20.65
N ARG A 262 -18.01 -1.40 -20.87
CA ARG A 262 -17.66 -0.81 -22.17
C ARG A 262 -16.32 -1.33 -22.65
N TYR A 263 -15.27 -1.23 -21.83
CA TYR A 263 -13.93 -1.67 -22.16
C TYR A 263 -13.87 -3.17 -22.47
N GLN A 264 -14.55 -4.00 -21.66
CA GLN A 264 -14.64 -5.45 -21.91
C GLN A 264 -15.36 -5.75 -23.21
N GLN A 265 -16.42 -5.01 -23.56
CA GLN A 265 -17.12 -5.19 -24.83
C GLN A 265 -16.24 -4.82 -26.03
N GLU A 266 -15.48 -3.74 -25.95
CA GLU A 266 -14.65 -3.24 -27.04
C GLU A 266 -13.37 -4.07 -27.26
N HIS A 267 -12.76 -4.58 -26.20
CA HIS A 267 -11.44 -5.21 -26.26
C HIS A 267 -11.41 -6.72 -25.92
N HIS A 268 -12.46 -7.26 -25.30
CA HIS A 268 -12.49 -8.63 -24.80
C HIS A 268 -13.76 -9.43 -25.12
N ASP A 269 -14.49 -9.05 -26.19
CA ASP A 269 -15.74 -9.70 -26.63
C ASP A 269 -16.80 -9.78 -25.52
N GLY A 270 -16.86 -8.80 -24.63
CA GLY A 270 -17.79 -8.77 -23.49
C GLY A 270 -17.51 -9.77 -22.38
N ARG A 271 -16.36 -10.47 -22.40
CA ARG A 271 -15.99 -11.39 -21.32
C ARG A 271 -15.69 -10.60 -20.04
N PRO A 272 -16.21 -11.04 -18.89
CA PRO A 272 -15.91 -10.37 -17.61
C PRO A 272 -14.43 -10.44 -17.27
N PRO A 273 -13.89 -9.54 -16.44
CA PRO A 273 -12.56 -9.66 -15.89
C PRO A 273 -12.35 -11.02 -15.18
N LYS A 274 -11.14 -11.54 -15.21
CA LYS A 274 -10.80 -12.83 -14.59
C LYS A 274 -11.00 -12.82 -13.07
N HIS A 275 -10.73 -11.67 -12.43
CA HIS A 275 -10.84 -11.45 -10.99
C HIS A 275 -11.54 -10.11 -10.73
N GLY A 276 -12.18 -9.98 -9.59
CA GLY A 276 -12.70 -8.71 -9.11
C GLY A 276 -11.56 -7.81 -8.60
N ALA A 277 -10.71 -8.40 -7.76
CA ALA A 277 -9.47 -7.77 -7.28
C ALA A 277 -8.46 -8.82 -6.83
N ILE A 278 -7.18 -8.40 -6.75
CA ILE A 278 -6.10 -9.14 -6.11
C ILE A 278 -5.35 -8.15 -5.21
N TRP A 279 -5.15 -8.50 -3.95
CA TRP A 279 -4.48 -7.66 -2.97
C TRP A 279 -3.29 -8.40 -2.36
N LEU A 280 -2.07 -8.00 -2.73
CA LEU A 280 -0.84 -8.41 -2.05
C LEU A 280 -0.57 -7.44 -0.91
N THR A 281 -0.49 -7.94 0.31
CA THR A 281 0.01 -7.17 1.47
C THR A 281 1.37 -7.70 1.87
N TYR A 282 2.42 -6.90 1.69
CA TYR A 282 3.74 -7.16 2.22
C TYR A 282 3.90 -6.42 3.55
N TYR A 283 3.98 -7.18 4.63
CA TYR A 283 3.96 -6.63 5.99
C TYR A 283 5.19 -5.77 6.32
N PRO A 284 5.02 -4.67 7.07
CA PRO A 284 3.82 -4.27 7.80
C PRO A 284 2.79 -3.47 6.99
N GLY A 285 3.09 -2.87 5.86
CA GLY A 285 2.15 -1.93 5.26
C GLY A 285 2.53 -1.48 3.85
N VAL A 286 2.99 -2.41 2.99
CA VAL A 286 3.12 -2.17 1.55
C VAL A 286 2.11 -3.06 0.84
N MET A 287 1.13 -2.49 0.20
CA MET A 287 0.10 -3.19 -0.55
C MET A 287 0.30 -2.98 -2.05
N VAL A 288 0.18 -4.05 -2.84
CA VAL A 288 0.14 -4.01 -4.30
C VAL A 288 -1.16 -4.64 -4.74
N GLU A 289 -1.97 -3.86 -5.45
CA GLU A 289 -3.35 -4.18 -5.75
C GLU A 289 -3.55 -4.24 -7.26
N TRP A 290 -4.27 -5.26 -7.69
CA TRP A 290 -4.73 -5.38 -9.05
C TRP A 290 -6.26 -5.24 -9.10
N TYR A 291 -6.72 -4.37 -9.97
CA TYR A 291 -8.10 -4.29 -10.42
C TYR A 291 -8.11 -4.33 -11.96
N PRO A 292 -9.27 -4.48 -12.62
CA PRO A 292 -9.30 -4.46 -14.08
C PRO A 292 -8.58 -3.24 -14.66
N ASN A 293 -7.51 -3.50 -15.39
CA ASN A 293 -6.66 -2.51 -16.09
C ASN A 293 -5.98 -1.44 -15.18
N VAL A 294 -5.77 -1.74 -13.92
CA VAL A 294 -5.02 -0.84 -13.03
C VAL A 294 -4.21 -1.64 -12.02
N LEU A 295 -2.99 -1.16 -11.72
CA LEU A 295 -2.21 -1.54 -10.57
C LEU A 295 -2.13 -0.36 -9.60
N VAL A 296 -2.33 -0.64 -8.32
CA VAL A 296 -2.23 0.36 -7.26
C VAL A 296 -1.13 -0.08 -6.29
N VAL A 297 -0.32 0.87 -5.85
CA VAL A 297 0.58 0.65 -4.71
C VAL A 297 0.12 1.56 -3.59
N SER A 298 -0.24 0.98 -2.47
CA SER A 298 -0.68 1.68 -1.26
C SER A 298 0.32 1.41 -0.14
N THR A 299 0.78 2.46 0.56
CA THR A 299 1.84 2.30 1.56
C THR A 299 1.55 3.11 2.81
N LEU A 300 1.68 2.46 3.97
CA LEU A 300 1.41 3.06 5.26
C LEU A 300 2.67 3.65 5.91
N TYR A 301 2.53 4.86 6.40
CA TYR A 301 3.53 5.58 7.19
C TYR A 301 2.93 6.00 8.52
N PRO A 302 3.03 5.18 9.57
CA PRO A 302 2.52 5.52 10.90
C PRO A 302 3.20 6.78 11.46
N ARG A 303 2.39 7.73 11.93
CA ARG A 303 2.83 9.00 12.50
C ARG A 303 2.69 9.03 14.03
N GLY A 304 1.84 8.19 14.55
CA GLY A 304 1.54 8.06 15.96
C GLY A 304 0.59 6.89 16.19
N PRO A 305 0.25 6.58 17.44
CA PRO A 305 -0.68 5.49 17.75
C PRO A 305 -2.07 5.67 17.11
N ARG A 306 -2.44 6.90 16.75
CA ARG A 306 -3.77 7.24 16.22
C ARG A 306 -3.71 8.06 14.93
N HIS A 307 -2.61 8.00 14.24
CA HIS A 307 -2.45 8.73 13.00
C HIS A 307 -1.52 8.00 12.04
N THR A 308 -1.98 7.79 10.82
CA THR A 308 -1.29 7.07 9.76
C THR A 308 -1.44 7.84 8.46
N THR A 309 -0.33 8.09 7.76
CA THR A 309 -0.39 8.56 6.37
C THR A 309 -0.39 7.36 5.45
N ASN A 310 -1.35 7.27 4.51
CA ASN A 310 -1.35 6.32 3.41
C ASN A 310 -1.00 7.04 2.10
N VAL A 311 -0.01 6.55 1.37
CA VAL A 311 0.35 7.04 0.03
C VAL A 311 -0.10 6.03 -1.00
N VAL A 312 -0.95 6.45 -1.92
CA VAL A 312 -1.58 5.61 -2.95
C VAL A 312 -1.11 6.06 -4.34
N GLU A 313 -0.56 5.14 -5.10
CA GLU A 313 -0.02 5.36 -6.43
C GLU A 313 -0.83 4.56 -7.46
N PHE A 314 -1.36 5.20 -8.51
CA PHE A 314 -2.18 4.57 -9.55
C PHE A 314 -1.37 4.39 -10.84
N TYR A 315 -1.27 3.16 -11.32
CA TYR A 315 -0.54 2.77 -12.52
C TYR A 315 -1.49 2.14 -13.54
N TYR A 316 -1.49 2.66 -14.77
CA TYR A 316 -2.33 2.16 -15.86
C TYR A 316 -1.48 1.70 -17.04
N PRO A 317 -1.91 0.71 -17.82
CA PRO A 317 -1.32 0.42 -19.12
C PRO A 317 -1.19 1.69 -19.96
N GLU A 318 -0.07 1.83 -20.70
CA GLU A 318 0.22 3.03 -21.51
C GLU A 318 -0.92 3.43 -22.44
N GLU A 319 -1.61 2.45 -23.07
CA GLU A 319 -2.73 2.70 -23.97
C GLU A 319 -3.97 3.25 -23.22
N ILE A 320 -4.25 2.75 -22.01
CA ILE A 320 -5.32 3.26 -21.17
C ILE A 320 -4.99 4.69 -20.71
N ALA A 321 -3.76 4.91 -20.26
CA ALA A 321 -3.32 6.25 -19.86
C ALA A 321 -3.37 7.26 -21.02
N ALA A 322 -3.16 6.82 -22.26
CA ALA A 322 -3.17 7.69 -23.44
C ALA A 322 -4.59 8.00 -23.96
N PHE A 323 -5.54 7.07 -23.83
CA PHE A 323 -6.81 7.16 -24.56
C PHE A 323 -8.07 7.03 -23.70
N GLU A 324 -7.98 6.55 -22.45
CA GLU A 324 -9.11 6.16 -21.62
C GLU A 324 -9.20 6.99 -20.33
N ARG A 325 -9.21 8.32 -20.48
CA ARG A 325 -9.21 9.23 -19.32
C ARG A 325 -10.43 9.03 -18.41
N GLU A 326 -11.65 8.85 -18.99
CA GLU A 326 -12.88 8.63 -18.22
C GLU A 326 -12.81 7.33 -17.41
N TYR A 327 -12.25 6.25 -17.99
CA TYR A 327 -12.01 5.00 -17.29
C TYR A 327 -11.14 5.20 -16.04
N MET A 328 -10.02 5.93 -16.18
CA MET A 328 -9.10 6.20 -15.07
C MET A 328 -9.75 7.06 -13.99
N ASP A 329 -10.46 8.13 -14.40
CA ASP A 329 -11.10 9.06 -13.44
C ASP A 329 -12.22 8.36 -12.65
N THR A 330 -13.02 7.51 -13.29
CA THR A 330 -14.08 6.76 -12.60
C THR A 330 -13.53 5.67 -11.70
N GLN A 331 -12.45 4.99 -12.12
CA GLN A 331 -11.78 3.99 -11.29
C GLN A 331 -11.16 4.60 -10.03
N GLN A 332 -10.43 5.71 -10.17
CA GLN A 332 -9.85 6.42 -9.03
C GLN A 332 -10.92 6.95 -8.07
N ALA A 333 -12.04 7.47 -8.62
CA ALA A 333 -13.15 7.93 -7.80
C ALA A 333 -13.78 6.78 -6.99
N ALA A 334 -13.96 5.59 -7.60
CA ALA A 334 -14.47 4.41 -6.92
C ALA A 334 -13.53 3.93 -5.82
N TYR A 335 -12.22 3.89 -6.09
CA TYR A 335 -11.21 3.55 -5.09
C TYR A 335 -11.24 4.50 -3.88
N LEU A 336 -11.28 5.81 -4.14
CA LEU A 336 -11.31 6.82 -3.08
C LEU A 336 -12.63 6.81 -2.29
N GLU A 337 -13.76 6.44 -2.90
CA GLU A 337 -15.03 6.24 -2.19
C GLU A 337 -14.89 5.11 -1.17
N THR A 338 -14.30 3.96 -1.56
CA THR A 338 -14.03 2.84 -0.65
C THR A 338 -13.12 3.28 0.50
N CYS A 339 -12.05 4.05 0.24
CA CYS A 339 -11.17 4.56 1.30
C CYS A 339 -11.94 5.39 2.34
N VAL A 340 -12.88 6.24 1.91
CA VAL A 340 -13.70 7.07 2.83
C VAL A 340 -14.66 6.21 3.64
N GLU A 341 -15.23 5.16 3.04
CA GLU A 341 -16.08 4.20 3.75
C GLU A 341 -15.27 3.41 4.79
N ASP A 342 -14.06 2.95 4.44
CA ASP A 342 -13.13 2.26 5.35
C ASP A 342 -12.69 3.15 6.52
N ASP A 343 -12.49 4.45 6.30
CA ASP A 343 -12.17 5.41 7.38
C ASP A 343 -13.27 5.42 8.44
N GLU A 344 -14.53 5.40 8.05
CA GLU A 344 -15.65 5.38 8.99
C GLU A 344 -15.61 4.13 9.88
N ILE A 345 -15.37 2.94 9.30
CA ILE A 345 -15.26 1.69 10.05
C ILE A 345 -14.05 1.73 10.97
N ALA A 346 -12.89 2.07 10.44
CA ALA A 346 -11.63 2.09 11.18
C ALA A 346 -11.69 3.03 12.38
N MET A 347 -12.26 4.23 12.20
CA MET A 347 -12.47 5.17 13.31
C MET A 347 -13.42 4.61 14.36
N ARG A 348 -14.51 3.92 13.98
CA ARG A 348 -15.44 3.28 14.93
C ARG A 348 -14.76 2.16 15.71
N MET A 349 -13.90 1.36 15.05
CA MET A 349 -13.12 0.31 15.69
C MET A 349 -12.15 0.90 16.72
N ASP A 350 -11.40 1.94 16.37
CA ASP A 350 -10.47 2.59 17.29
C ASP A 350 -11.19 3.29 18.46
N GLN A 351 -12.35 3.90 18.23
CA GLN A 351 -13.19 4.46 19.30
C GLN A 351 -13.67 3.38 20.28
N GLY A 352 -14.13 2.24 19.80
CA GLY A 352 -14.54 1.10 20.60
C GLY A 352 -13.39 0.53 21.42
N ARG A 353 -12.23 0.29 20.78
CA ARG A 353 -11.00 -0.16 21.44
C ARG A 353 -10.49 0.82 22.49
N ALA A 354 -10.55 2.13 22.20
CA ALA A 354 -10.18 3.17 23.17
C ALA A 354 -11.06 3.12 24.41
N ALA A 355 -12.37 2.90 24.25
CA ALA A 355 -13.30 2.76 25.36
C ALA A 355 -12.99 1.52 26.22
N LEU A 356 -12.68 0.38 25.62
CA LEU A 356 -12.25 -0.84 26.31
C LEU A 356 -10.94 -0.60 27.09
N TRP A 357 -9.96 -0.02 26.43
CA TRP A 357 -8.66 0.27 27.04
C TRP A 357 -8.75 1.22 28.24
N GLN A 358 -9.56 2.29 28.12
CA GLN A 358 -9.78 3.25 29.23
C GLN A 358 -10.45 2.62 30.45
N ARG A 359 -11.30 1.59 30.25
CA ARG A 359 -11.96 0.87 31.35
C ARG A 359 -11.11 -0.29 31.90
N GLY A 360 -10.02 -0.65 31.20
CA GLY A 360 -9.20 -1.83 31.53
C GLY A 360 -9.87 -3.16 31.13
N ASP A 361 -10.80 -3.12 30.17
CA ASP A 361 -11.47 -4.30 29.66
C ASP A 361 -10.62 -5.00 28.60
N HIS A 362 -10.69 -6.34 28.53
CA HIS A 362 -9.90 -7.18 27.62
C HIS A 362 -10.80 -8.03 26.71
N GLU A 363 -11.95 -7.51 26.34
CA GLU A 363 -12.88 -8.21 25.44
C GLU A 363 -12.29 -8.31 24.02
N SER A 364 -12.44 -9.47 23.42
CA SER A 364 -12.08 -9.71 22.01
C SER A 364 -13.05 -10.70 21.38
N GLY A 365 -13.32 -10.54 20.08
CA GLY A 365 -14.17 -11.45 19.30
C GLY A 365 -13.35 -12.58 18.65
N PRO A 366 -14.02 -13.62 18.10
CA PRO A 366 -13.39 -14.63 17.28
C PRO A 366 -13.15 -14.11 15.85
N TYR A 367 -12.27 -14.76 15.09
CA TYR A 367 -12.17 -14.56 13.64
C TYR A 367 -13.24 -15.34 12.89
N GLN A 368 -13.76 -14.75 11.82
CA GLN A 368 -14.63 -15.42 10.85
C GLN A 368 -13.77 -16.00 9.71
N SER A 369 -13.79 -17.30 9.51
CA SER A 369 -13.08 -17.93 8.38
C SER A 369 -14.11 -18.28 7.28
N PRO A 370 -13.81 -18.07 5.98
CA PRO A 370 -12.47 -17.66 5.47
C PRO A 370 -12.24 -16.15 5.34
N MET A 371 -13.22 -15.29 5.65
CA MET A 371 -13.16 -13.86 5.30
C MET A 371 -12.13 -13.07 6.12
N GLU A 372 -11.81 -13.49 7.35
CA GLU A 372 -10.83 -12.85 8.23
C GLU A 372 -9.52 -13.64 8.39
N ASP A 373 -9.28 -14.65 7.55
CA ASP A 373 -8.04 -15.45 7.62
C ASP A 373 -6.79 -14.59 7.40
N GLY A 374 -6.88 -13.55 6.57
CA GLY A 374 -5.80 -12.58 6.35
C GLY A 374 -5.45 -11.77 7.59
N MET A 375 -6.46 -11.32 8.32
CA MET A 375 -6.30 -10.60 9.59
C MET A 375 -5.69 -11.52 10.67
N GLU A 376 -6.12 -12.77 10.78
CA GLU A 376 -5.52 -13.76 11.70
C GLU A 376 -4.03 -13.97 11.38
N GLN A 377 -3.66 -14.10 10.09
CA GLN A 377 -2.29 -14.24 9.64
C GLN A 377 -1.45 -13.00 9.98
N PHE A 378 -1.98 -11.81 9.75
CA PHE A 378 -1.31 -10.55 10.10
C PHE A 378 -1.04 -10.46 11.61
N HIS A 379 -2.02 -10.78 12.46
CA HIS A 379 -1.83 -10.77 13.91
C HIS A 379 -0.81 -11.81 14.38
N SER A 380 -0.76 -12.96 13.72
CA SER A 380 0.26 -13.99 14.00
C SER A 380 1.66 -13.50 13.62
N TRP A 381 1.79 -12.90 12.42
CA TRP A 381 3.04 -12.26 11.98
C TRP A 381 3.48 -11.16 12.94
N TYR A 382 2.56 -10.26 13.32
CA TYR A 382 2.84 -9.14 14.22
C TYR A 382 3.38 -9.62 15.57
N ARG A 383 2.75 -10.64 16.17
CA ARG A 383 3.23 -11.24 17.43
C ARG A 383 4.61 -11.85 17.27
N GLY A 384 4.87 -12.55 16.18
CA GLY A 384 6.18 -13.11 15.88
C GLY A 384 7.25 -12.03 15.71
N ALA A 385 6.94 -10.95 15.02
CA ALA A 385 7.87 -9.85 14.76
C ALA A 385 8.15 -8.99 16.00
N MET A 386 7.13 -8.77 16.85
CA MET A 386 7.27 -7.98 18.07
C MET A 386 7.79 -8.78 19.28
N GLY A 387 7.60 -10.10 19.30
CA GLY A 387 8.14 -11.00 20.33
C GLY A 387 7.86 -10.52 21.77
N ASP A 388 8.89 -10.50 22.61
CA ASP A 388 8.82 -10.13 24.02
C ASP A 388 8.39 -8.66 24.25
N ALA A 389 8.43 -7.81 23.21
CA ALA A 389 7.98 -6.43 23.32
C ALA A 389 6.50 -6.29 23.68
N LEU A 390 5.68 -7.32 23.35
CA LEU A 390 4.27 -7.37 23.72
C LEU A 390 4.04 -7.71 25.20
N SER A 391 4.98 -8.41 25.83
CA SER A 391 4.88 -8.88 27.22
C SER A 391 5.12 -7.77 28.23
N SER A 392 5.83 -6.71 27.85
CA SER A 392 6.21 -5.59 28.72
C SER A 392 5.20 -4.44 28.80
N GLY A 393 4.12 -4.47 28.00
CA GLY A 393 3.10 -3.43 27.92
C GLY A 393 1.79 -3.70 28.68
N SER A 394 1.71 -4.72 29.53
CA SER A 394 0.47 -5.17 30.17
C SER A 394 0.07 -4.39 31.46
N GLU A 395 0.80 -3.35 31.85
CA GLU A 395 0.36 -2.51 32.99
C GLU A 395 -0.58 -1.41 32.46
N ALA A 396 -1.82 -1.42 32.99
CA ALA A 396 -2.79 -0.35 32.77
C ALA A 396 -2.18 1.02 33.19
N PRO A 397 -2.51 2.13 32.50
CA PRO A 397 -1.97 3.44 32.82
C PRO A 397 -2.21 3.77 34.29
N SER A 398 -1.14 4.18 35.00
CA SER A 398 -1.24 4.59 36.39
C SER A 398 -2.25 5.73 36.56
N SER A 399 -2.99 5.76 37.64
CA SER A 399 -4.08 6.70 37.95
C SER A 399 -3.77 8.21 37.75
N GLY A 400 -2.50 8.55 37.51
CA GLY A 400 -2.06 9.92 37.21
C GLY A 400 -2.26 10.31 35.74
N ALA A 401 -2.10 9.40 34.79
CA ALA A 401 -2.34 9.66 33.37
C ALA A 401 -3.85 9.77 33.07
N GLN A 402 -4.67 9.08 33.84
CA GLN A 402 -6.14 9.13 33.75
C GLN A 402 -6.70 10.53 34.03
N ARG A 403 -6.08 11.32 34.92
CA ARG A 403 -6.52 12.67 35.22
C ARG A 403 -6.19 13.71 34.14
N ALA A 404 -5.11 13.49 33.39
CA ALA A 404 -4.71 14.37 32.28
C ALA A 404 -5.63 14.21 31.08
N LEU A 405 -6.03 12.95 30.73
CA LEU A 405 -6.97 12.66 29.65
C LEU A 405 -8.39 13.19 29.91
N ASN A 406 -8.89 13.07 31.16
CA ASN A 406 -10.21 13.58 31.53
C ASN A 406 -10.30 15.13 31.54
N SER A 407 -9.17 15.84 31.63
CA SER A 407 -9.16 17.31 31.53
C SER A 407 -9.20 17.83 30.09
N MET A 408 -8.91 17.01 29.08
CA MET A 408 -8.98 17.39 27.65
C MET A 408 -10.37 17.19 27.03
N VAL A 409 -11.25 16.39 27.65
CA VAL A 409 -12.58 16.04 27.09
C VAL A 409 -13.68 17.05 27.49
N VAL A 410 -13.42 18.04 28.29
CA VAL A 410 -14.46 18.95 28.87
C VAL A 410 -14.59 20.30 28.13
N ASN A 411 -14.02 20.50 26.96
CA ASN A 411 -14.19 21.74 26.20
C ASN A 411 -14.65 21.53 24.75
N VAL A 412 -15.81 20.94 24.57
CA VAL A 412 -16.64 21.15 23.36
C VAL A 412 -18.08 21.34 23.84
N ALA A 413 -18.50 22.54 24.07
CA ALA A 413 -19.90 22.93 24.18
C ALA A 413 -20.30 23.80 22.98
N PRO A 414 -21.60 23.96 22.69
CA PRO A 414 -22.30 23.75 21.42
C PRO A 414 -22.09 24.82 20.36
#